data_b02ebc145748c9292d10e3d3136bef7c
#
_entry.id   b02ebc145748c9292d10e3d3136bef7c
#
_cell.length_a   1.000
_cell.length_b   1.000
_cell.length_c   1.000
_cell.angle_alpha   90.00
_cell.angle_beta   90.00
_cell.angle_gamma   90.00
#
_symmetry.space_group_name_H-M   'P 1'
#
loop_
_entity.id
_entity.type
_entity.pdbx_description
1 polymer ?
#
loop_
_entity_poly.entity_id
_entity_poly.type
_entity_poly.pdbx_seq_one_letter_code
_entity_poly.pdbx_strand_id
1 'polypeptide(L)'
;MSATVERQDLWISGEGGYHTYRIPALIRTAAGSVLAFCEGRKHSRADAGEIDLLLRRSRDGGRTWEPTLLVATDPGMTCGNPAPVVDGASGTIWLPFCKNPAAGGESAIRAGATERTVWLTNSVDDGATWAEPVEISATVKRPDWSWYATGPGHGVRLRSGRLLIPCDHRTRRGGAAETLYAHMIYSDDHGATWRIGGLLDLEGGNESIAVETADGAVYFNARDQRKRGHRGVSWSTDGGLTFPPGRWDEALVEPACQGSAVDLPPGSAPDGGSAILFCNPASATRDTLTLRRSPDGGRTWTPGRVLESGPAAYNDLCVVPAADAPGASSGGPAVLCLFERGDASPYERLTLARVPLAWLD
;
A
#
# COMPACT_ATOMS: atom_id res chain seq x y z
N MET A 1 9.20 8.68 -30.22
CA MET A 1 9.40 9.73 -29.20
C MET A 1 9.56 9.00 -27.87
N SER A 2 10.56 9.35 -27.07
CA SER A 2 10.75 8.75 -25.75
C SER A 2 9.54 9.08 -24.85
N ALA A 3 8.94 8.07 -24.24
CA ALA A 3 7.84 8.28 -23.29
C ALA A 3 8.35 9.07 -22.08
N THR A 4 7.71 10.17 -21.75
CA THR A 4 8.13 11.05 -20.65
C THR A 4 7.29 10.79 -19.40
N VAL A 5 7.94 10.70 -18.25
CA VAL A 5 7.26 10.62 -16.95
C VAL A 5 6.84 12.02 -16.51
N GLU A 6 5.55 12.20 -16.24
CA GLU A 6 4.99 13.43 -15.68
C GLU A 6 5.01 13.32 -14.15
N ARG A 7 5.28 14.42 -13.43
CA ARG A 7 5.30 14.46 -11.96
C ARG A 7 4.52 15.63 -11.43
N GLN A 8 3.84 15.42 -10.29
CA GLN A 8 3.09 16.42 -9.57
C GLN A 8 3.20 16.16 -8.06
N ASP A 9 3.58 17.18 -7.29
CA ASP A 9 3.56 17.08 -5.84
C ASP A 9 2.11 17.23 -5.34
N LEU A 10 1.58 16.21 -4.67
CA LEU A 10 0.23 16.25 -4.11
C LEU A 10 0.22 16.86 -2.71
N TRP A 11 1.27 16.60 -1.93
CA TRP A 11 1.42 17.18 -0.59
C TRP A 11 2.88 17.54 -0.35
N ILE A 12 3.10 18.69 0.26
CA ILE A 12 4.42 19.21 0.64
C ILE A 12 4.45 19.36 2.16
N SER A 13 5.43 18.75 2.81
CA SER A 13 5.59 18.82 4.27
C SER A 13 5.76 20.26 4.76
N GLY A 14 5.07 20.61 5.84
CA GLY A 14 4.98 21.98 6.36
C GLY A 14 3.85 22.82 5.77
N GLU A 15 3.15 22.35 4.74
CA GLU A 15 1.99 23.02 4.16
C GLU A 15 0.66 22.41 4.62
N GLY A 16 -0.46 23.09 4.38
CA GLY A 16 -1.81 22.55 4.63
C GLY A 16 -2.14 22.23 6.09
N GLY A 17 -1.35 22.71 7.05
CA GLY A 17 -1.58 22.49 8.48
C GLY A 17 -0.93 21.24 9.07
N TYR A 18 -0.14 20.50 8.28
CA TYR A 18 0.56 19.30 8.73
C TYR A 18 2.07 19.46 8.62
N HIS A 19 2.78 18.95 9.63
CA HIS A 19 4.24 18.96 9.63
C HIS A 19 4.82 18.05 8.55
N THR A 20 4.22 16.87 8.34
CA THR A 20 4.73 15.87 7.39
C THR A 20 3.59 15.04 6.82
N TYR A 21 3.68 14.69 5.53
CA TYR A 21 2.78 13.74 4.88
C TYR A 21 3.54 12.45 4.59
N ARG A 22 2.97 11.30 4.98
CA ARG A 22 3.61 10.01 4.81
C ARG A 22 2.60 8.90 4.47
N ILE A 23 3.11 7.70 4.21
CA ILE A 23 2.36 6.46 4.07
C ILE A 23 1.31 6.57 2.95
N PRO A 24 1.78 6.68 1.69
CA PRO A 24 0.89 6.77 0.55
C PRO A 24 0.12 5.48 0.31
N ALA A 25 -1.15 5.61 -0.09
CA ALA A 25 -1.94 4.55 -0.70
C ALA A 25 -2.70 5.11 -1.92
N LEU A 26 -2.87 4.29 -2.95
CA LEU A 26 -3.40 4.74 -4.24
C LEU A 26 -4.31 3.66 -4.83
N ILE A 27 -5.56 4.02 -5.14
CA ILE A 27 -6.52 3.12 -5.80
C ILE A 27 -7.22 3.80 -6.96
N ARG A 28 -7.73 2.98 -7.89
CA ARG A 28 -8.72 3.38 -8.87
C ARG A 28 -10.08 2.81 -8.48
N THR A 29 -11.09 3.67 -8.43
CA THR A 29 -12.46 3.26 -8.07
C THR A 29 -13.17 2.57 -9.24
N ALA A 30 -14.31 1.93 -8.94
CA ALA A 30 -15.17 1.35 -9.97
C ALA A 30 -15.75 2.43 -10.93
N ALA A 31 -15.92 3.66 -10.45
CA ALA A 31 -16.36 4.81 -11.25
C ALA A 31 -15.23 5.41 -12.11
N GLY A 32 -13.98 4.97 -11.94
CA GLY A 32 -12.83 5.43 -12.70
C GLY A 32 -12.03 6.56 -12.05
N SER A 33 -12.47 7.10 -10.92
CA SER A 33 -11.69 8.09 -10.16
C SER A 33 -10.42 7.46 -9.59
N VAL A 34 -9.38 8.27 -9.41
CA VAL A 34 -8.17 7.89 -8.66
C VAL A 34 -8.21 8.54 -7.29
N LEU A 35 -8.03 7.74 -6.26
CA LEU A 35 -7.98 8.20 -4.87
C LEU A 35 -6.57 8.02 -4.33
N ALA A 36 -5.98 9.12 -3.86
CA ALA A 36 -4.67 9.17 -3.22
C ALA A 36 -4.87 9.41 -1.72
N PHE A 37 -4.40 8.49 -0.88
CA PHE A 37 -4.46 8.61 0.58
C PHE A 37 -3.08 8.84 1.17
N CYS A 38 -3.04 9.47 2.33
CA CYS A 38 -1.83 9.56 3.15
C CYS A 38 -2.15 9.82 4.63
N GLU A 39 -1.13 9.67 5.46
CA GLU A 39 -1.11 10.21 6.82
C GLU A 39 -0.73 11.68 6.81
N GLY A 40 -1.54 12.54 7.44
CA GLY A 40 -1.21 13.91 7.79
C GLY A 40 -0.72 13.98 9.24
N ARG A 41 0.59 14.10 9.44
CA ARG A 41 1.24 14.14 10.77
C ARG A 41 1.33 15.56 11.28
N LYS A 42 0.64 15.87 12.38
CA LYS A 42 0.44 17.28 12.82
C LYS A 42 1.71 17.95 13.33
N HIS A 43 2.51 17.25 14.13
CA HIS A 43 3.55 17.90 14.92
C HIS A 43 4.98 17.50 14.59
N SER A 44 5.18 16.34 14.00
CA SER A 44 6.50 15.80 13.65
C SER A 44 6.39 14.72 12.56
N ARG A 45 7.53 14.24 12.08
CA ARG A 45 7.60 13.07 11.17
C ARG A 45 7.48 11.71 11.88
N ALA A 46 7.35 11.67 13.21
CA ALA A 46 7.31 10.43 13.99
C ALA A 46 6.09 9.56 13.63
N ASP A 47 6.22 8.24 13.78
CA ASP A 47 5.16 7.26 13.50
C ASP A 47 4.08 7.19 14.60
N ALA A 48 4.24 7.98 15.67
CA ALA A 48 3.25 8.20 16.72
C ALA A 48 3.10 9.70 16.97
N GLY A 49 1.89 10.12 17.29
CA GLY A 49 1.48 11.51 17.45
C GLY A 49 0.04 11.68 17.00
N GLU A 50 -0.47 12.89 17.00
CA GLU A 50 -1.74 13.18 16.33
C GLU A 50 -1.55 13.09 14.82
N ILE A 51 -2.19 12.08 14.22
CA ILE A 51 -2.10 11.76 12.82
C ILE A 51 -3.51 11.55 12.28
N ASP A 52 -3.82 12.24 11.19
CA ASP A 52 -5.09 12.12 10.47
C ASP A 52 -4.90 11.32 9.17
N LEU A 53 -5.96 10.68 8.68
CA LEU A 53 -6.02 10.13 7.34
C LEU A 53 -6.63 11.12 6.37
N LEU A 54 -5.91 11.38 5.30
CA LEU A 54 -6.23 12.36 4.28
C LEU A 54 -6.41 11.70 2.92
N LEU A 55 -7.20 12.35 2.06
CA LEU A 55 -7.52 11.92 0.72
C LEU A 55 -7.47 13.10 -0.26
N ARG A 56 -6.93 12.87 -1.46
CA ARG A 56 -7.24 13.66 -2.66
C ARG A 56 -7.86 12.77 -3.71
N ARG A 57 -8.82 13.30 -4.47
CA ARG A 57 -9.50 12.60 -5.56
C ARG A 57 -9.19 13.27 -6.89
N SER A 58 -8.97 12.44 -7.92
CA SER A 58 -8.84 12.85 -9.31
C SER A 58 -9.91 12.12 -10.16
N ARG A 59 -10.59 12.86 -11.02
CA ARG A 59 -11.60 12.33 -11.96
C ARG A 59 -11.10 12.20 -13.40
N ASP A 60 -9.84 12.53 -13.63
CA ASP A 60 -9.23 12.60 -14.98
C ASP A 60 -7.95 11.74 -15.07
N GLY A 61 -7.92 10.63 -14.30
CA GLY A 61 -6.81 9.69 -14.33
C GLY A 61 -5.52 10.24 -13.69
N GLY A 62 -5.62 11.09 -12.68
CA GLY A 62 -4.48 11.61 -11.92
C GLY A 62 -3.85 12.87 -12.51
N ARG A 63 -4.52 13.60 -13.42
CA ARG A 63 -4.00 14.84 -13.99
C ARG A 63 -4.31 16.05 -13.15
N THR A 64 -5.54 16.16 -12.67
CA THR A 64 -5.96 17.20 -11.72
C THR A 64 -6.53 16.58 -10.45
N TRP A 65 -6.45 17.29 -9.34
CA TRP A 65 -6.80 16.80 -8.02
C TRP A 65 -7.71 17.76 -7.28
N GLU A 66 -8.76 17.23 -6.69
CA GLU A 66 -9.62 17.97 -5.78
C GLU A 66 -8.87 18.39 -4.50
N PRO A 67 -9.36 19.36 -3.73
CA PRO A 67 -8.79 19.73 -2.44
C PRO A 67 -8.67 18.51 -1.50
N THR A 68 -7.73 18.58 -0.55
CA THR A 68 -7.57 17.55 0.47
C THR A 68 -8.82 17.40 1.32
N LEU A 69 -9.32 16.17 1.44
CA LEU A 69 -10.42 15.75 2.30
C LEU A 69 -9.86 15.05 3.53
N LEU A 70 -10.45 15.33 4.69
CA LEU A 70 -10.20 14.60 5.93
C LEU A 70 -11.09 13.34 5.97
N VAL A 71 -10.46 12.15 6.00
CA VAL A 71 -11.16 10.86 6.01
C VAL A 71 -11.39 10.34 7.42
N ALA A 72 -10.34 10.39 8.25
CA ALA A 72 -10.44 9.98 9.65
C ALA A 72 -9.53 10.83 10.52
N THR A 73 -10.06 11.27 11.64
CA THR A 73 -9.36 11.98 12.70
C THR A 73 -9.89 11.52 14.05
N ASP A 74 -9.05 11.54 15.07
CA ASP A 74 -9.45 11.25 16.44
C ASP A 74 -8.52 12.04 17.36
N PRO A 75 -9.00 13.07 18.09
CA PRO A 75 -8.16 13.91 18.92
C PRO A 75 -7.35 13.09 19.95
N GLY A 76 -6.05 13.33 20.00
CA GLY A 76 -5.14 12.58 20.87
C GLY A 76 -4.79 11.18 20.39
N MET A 77 -5.17 10.80 19.17
CA MET A 77 -4.87 9.50 18.58
C MET A 77 -4.01 9.60 17.31
N THR A 78 -3.31 8.53 17.03
CA THR A 78 -2.76 8.22 15.71
C THR A 78 -3.83 7.48 14.90
N CYS A 79 -4.25 8.02 13.74
CA CYS A 79 -4.96 7.28 12.69
C CYS A 79 -3.96 7.02 11.56
N GLY A 80 -3.56 5.77 11.33
CA GLY A 80 -2.45 5.49 10.42
C GLY A 80 -2.59 4.18 9.64
N ASN A 81 -1.66 3.99 8.71
CA ASN A 81 -1.57 2.81 7.84
C ASN A 81 -2.84 2.58 7.00
N PRO A 82 -3.24 3.55 6.13
CA PRO A 82 -4.39 3.36 5.25
C PRO A 82 -4.13 2.20 4.26
N ALA A 83 -5.12 1.29 4.13
CA ALA A 83 -5.04 0.17 3.20
C ALA A 83 -6.35 0.01 2.43
N PRO A 84 -6.68 0.93 1.49
CA PRO A 84 -7.94 0.91 0.79
C PRO A 84 -8.06 -0.27 -0.18
N VAL A 85 -9.30 -0.78 -0.35
CA VAL A 85 -9.66 -1.75 -1.38
C VAL A 85 -11.03 -1.44 -1.94
N VAL A 86 -11.24 -1.70 -3.24
CA VAL A 86 -12.52 -1.48 -3.93
C VAL A 86 -13.25 -2.81 -4.10
N ASP A 87 -14.49 -2.89 -3.61
CA ASP A 87 -15.40 -3.95 -4.05
C ASP A 87 -15.97 -3.59 -5.43
N GLY A 88 -15.50 -4.26 -6.47
CA GLY A 88 -15.93 -3.97 -7.83
C GLY A 88 -17.39 -4.34 -8.14
N ALA A 89 -18.07 -5.10 -7.27
CA ALA A 89 -19.48 -5.46 -7.46
C ALA A 89 -20.40 -4.35 -6.98
N SER A 90 -20.15 -3.77 -5.82
CA SER A 90 -20.96 -2.68 -5.23
C SER A 90 -20.40 -1.29 -5.54
N GLY A 91 -19.13 -1.18 -5.92
CA GLY A 91 -18.41 0.09 -6.02
C GLY A 91 -17.96 0.65 -4.65
N THR A 92 -18.27 -0.03 -3.56
CA THR A 92 -17.89 0.40 -2.20
C THR A 92 -16.37 0.39 -2.05
N ILE A 93 -15.84 1.46 -1.49
CA ILE A 93 -14.43 1.58 -1.12
C ILE A 93 -14.32 1.29 0.37
N TRP A 94 -13.61 0.25 0.73
CA TRP A 94 -13.30 -0.10 2.10
C TRP A 94 -11.93 0.40 2.47
N LEU A 95 -11.79 0.99 3.66
CA LEU A 95 -10.53 1.53 4.17
C LEU A 95 -10.27 1.00 5.58
N PRO A 96 -9.58 -0.14 5.71
CA PRO A 96 -8.98 -0.55 6.97
C PRO A 96 -7.80 0.37 7.33
N PHE A 97 -7.66 0.66 8.61
CA PHE A 97 -6.55 1.45 9.17
C PHE A 97 -6.35 1.14 10.65
N CYS A 98 -5.29 1.65 11.25
CA CYS A 98 -4.98 1.40 12.65
C CYS A 98 -5.11 2.67 13.49
N LYS A 99 -5.53 2.50 14.77
CA LYS A 99 -5.47 3.56 15.78
C LYS A 99 -4.64 3.13 17.00
N ASN A 100 -3.98 4.09 17.61
CA ASN A 100 -3.39 3.98 18.93
C ASN A 100 -3.30 5.39 19.57
N PRO A 101 -3.17 5.51 20.90
CA PRO A 101 -2.95 6.80 21.55
C PRO A 101 -1.72 7.51 20.98
N ALA A 102 -1.83 8.80 20.73
CA ALA A 102 -0.76 9.63 20.17
C ALA A 102 0.52 9.62 21.04
N ALA A 103 0.37 9.52 22.37
CA ALA A 103 1.47 9.38 23.31
C ALA A 103 2.08 7.96 23.36
N GLY A 104 1.47 6.97 22.66
CA GLY A 104 1.84 5.56 22.69
C GLY A 104 2.49 5.07 21.40
N GLY A 105 3.80 5.27 21.22
CA GLY A 105 4.53 4.74 20.08
C GLY A 105 4.72 3.23 20.11
N GLU A 106 5.33 2.66 19.05
CA GLU A 106 5.53 1.21 18.86
C GLU A 106 6.15 0.53 20.09
N SER A 107 7.11 1.15 20.76
CA SER A 107 7.74 0.59 21.96
C SER A 107 6.75 0.41 23.13
N ALA A 108 5.84 1.36 23.34
CA ALA A 108 4.82 1.29 24.39
C ALA A 108 3.77 0.21 24.07
N ILE A 109 3.38 0.10 22.79
CA ILE A 109 2.45 -0.94 22.31
C ILE A 109 3.07 -2.33 22.50
N ARG A 110 4.33 -2.51 22.11
CA ARG A 110 5.08 -3.76 22.29
C ARG A 110 5.25 -4.14 23.77
N ALA A 111 5.48 -3.15 24.63
CA ALA A 111 5.55 -3.34 26.07
C ALA A 111 4.17 -3.66 26.72
N GLY A 112 3.05 -3.45 26.00
CA GLY A 112 1.70 -3.61 26.50
C GLY A 112 1.23 -2.48 27.42
N ALA A 113 1.92 -1.35 27.36
CA ALA A 113 1.50 -0.14 28.09
C ALA A 113 0.32 0.57 27.39
N THR A 114 0.13 0.30 26.10
CA THR A 114 -0.99 0.80 25.29
C THR A 114 -1.32 -0.20 24.19
N GLU A 115 -2.47 -0.04 23.55
CA GLU A 115 -2.96 -0.89 22.48
C GLU A 115 -2.91 -0.19 21.13
N ARG A 116 -2.79 -1.01 20.05
CA ARG A 116 -3.05 -0.61 18.67
C ARG A 116 -4.20 -1.44 18.14
N THR A 117 -5.25 -0.78 17.71
CA THR A 117 -6.52 -1.36 17.27
C THR A 117 -6.70 -1.21 15.77
N VAL A 118 -7.54 -2.05 15.19
CA VAL A 118 -7.85 -2.07 13.75
C VAL A 118 -9.25 -1.52 13.53
N TRP A 119 -9.36 -0.55 12.66
CA TRP A 119 -10.59 0.17 12.35
C TRP A 119 -10.92 0.06 10.86
N LEU A 120 -12.18 0.20 10.54
CA LEU A 120 -12.72 0.13 9.19
C LEU A 120 -13.69 1.28 8.96
N THR A 121 -13.50 1.99 7.85
CA THR A 121 -14.51 2.91 7.31
C THR A 121 -14.76 2.58 5.85
N ASN A 122 -15.81 3.14 5.25
CA ASN A 122 -16.13 2.94 3.84
C ASN A 122 -16.75 4.18 3.21
N SER A 123 -16.65 4.23 1.89
CA SER A 123 -17.35 5.19 1.04
C SER A 123 -18.17 4.45 -0.02
N VAL A 124 -19.39 4.91 -0.27
CA VAL A 124 -20.30 4.39 -1.31
C VAL A 124 -20.56 5.41 -2.42
N ASP A 125 -19.89 6.57 -2.38
CA ASP A 125 -20.08 7.71 -3.26
C ASP A 125 -18.76 8.17 -3.92
N ASP A 126 -17.95 7.19 -4.32
CA ASP A 126 -16.69 7.43 -5.04
C ASP A 126 -15.67 8.25 -4.20
N GLY A 127 -15.65 8.04 -2.89
CA GLY A 127 -14.71 8.71 -1.96
C GLY A 127 -15.10 10.14 -1.59
N ALA A 128 -16.33 10.59 -1.90
CA ALA A 128 -16.78 11.94 -1.56
C ALA A 128 -17.07 12.10 -0.07
N THR A 129 -17.71 11.09 0.53
CA THR A 129 -17.99 11.01 1.97
C THR A 129 -17.60 9.64 2.53
N TRP A 130 -17.36 9.59 3.84
CA TRP A 130 -16.91 8.40 4.55
C TRP A 130 -17.80 8.14 5.76
N ALA A 131 -18.13 6.86 5.97
CA ALA A 131 -18.88 6.41 7.14
C ALA A 131 -18.06 6.60 8.43
N GLU A 132 -18.76 6.69 9.58
CA GLU A 132 -18.09 6.66 10.88
C GLU A 132 -17.27 5.37 11.02
N PRO A 133 -15.99 5.45 11.41
CA PRO A 133 -15.16 4.26 11.57
C PRO A 133 -15.66 3.33 12.66
N VAL A 134 -15.61 2.02 12.41
CA VAL A 134 -15.92 0.97 13.37
C VAL A 134 -14.70 0.15 13.69
N GLU A 135 -14.54 -0.27 14.95
CA GLU A 135 -13.43 -1.15 15.34
C GLU A 135 -13.72 -2.59 14.94
N ILE A 136 -12.76 -3.24 14.27
CA ILE A 136 -12.83 -4.64 13.82
C ILE A 136 -11.74 -5.53 14.45
N SER A 137 -10.99 -5.04 15.43
CA SER A 137 -9.87 -5.78 16.06
C SER A 137 -10.28 -7.18 16.53
N ALA A 138 -11.48 -7.35 17.06
CA ALA A 138 -11.97 -8.62 17.59
C ALA A 138 -12.00 -9.76 16.55
N THR A 139 -12.10 -9.45 15.25
CA THR A 139 -12.18 -10.44 14.17
C THR A 139 -10.93 -10.59 13.36
N VAL A 140 -10.02 -9.58 13.40
CA VAL A 140 -8.83 -9.52 12.54
C VAL A 140 -7.50 -9.48 13.30
N LYS A 141 -7.53 -9.43 14.63
CA LYS A 141 -6.33 -9.39 15.48
C LYS A 141 -6.44 -10.44 16.58
N ARG A 142 -5.39 -11.26 16.77
CA ARG A 142 -5.35 -12.24 17.86
C ARG A 142 -4.95 -11.58 19.18
N PRO A 143 -5.39 -12.11 20.33
CA PRO A 143 -5.08 -11.53 21.64
C PRO A 143 -3.57 -11.52 21.99
N ASP A 144 -2.79 -12.43 21.40
CA ASP A 144 -1.34 -12.52 21.57
C ASP A 144 -0.55 -11.61 20.63
N TRP A 145 -1.22 -10.84 19.75
CA TRP A 145 -0.57 -9.87 18.88
C TRP A 145 -0.45 -8.51 19.55
N SER A 146 0.78 -8.04 19.73
CA SER A 146 1.05 -6.73 20.34
C SER A 146 0.91 -5.61 19.31
N TRP A 147 1.83 -5.54 18.35
CA TRP A 147 1.79 -4.62 17.24
C TRP A 147 0.89 -5.16 16.11
N TYR A 148 0.31 -4.25 15.36
CA TYR A 148 -0.46 -4.54 14.16
C TYR A 148 -0.39 -3.36 13.19
N ALA A 149 -0.24 -3.63 11.88
CA ALA A 149 -0.41 -2.63 10.85
C ALA A 149 -1.17 -3.22 9.64
N THR A 150 -2.07 -2.41 9.08
CA THR A 150 -2.70 -2.67 7.78
C THR A 150 -1.78 -2.16 6.68
N GLY A 151 -1.62 -2.88 5.57
CA GLY A 151 -0.77 -2.52 4.44
C GLY A 151 0.69 -2.25 4.81
N PRO A 152 1.12 -0.98 4.70
CA PRO A 152 0.43 0.12 4.00
C PRO A 152 0.52 -0.01 2.49
N GLY A 153 -0.30 0.76 1.79
CA GLY A 153 -0.58 0.61 0.38
C GLY A 153 -1.99 0.05 0.18
N HIS A 154 -2.31 -0.44 -1.01
CA HIS A 154 -3.68 -0.89 -1.31
C HIS A 154 -3.91 -2.38 -1.02
N GLY A 155 -5.19 -2.75 -0.83
CA GLY A 155 -5.65 -4.14 -0.86
C GLY A 155 -5.98 -4.61 -2.28
N VAL A 156 -6.24 -5.90 -2.44
CA VAL A 156 -6.57 -6.49 -3.74
C VAL A 156 -7.96 -7.14 -3.71
N ARG A 157 -8.74 -6.92 -4.76
CA ARG A 157 -9.95 -7.69 -5.05
C ARG A 157 -9.60 -8.80 -6.02
N LEU A 158 -9.79 -10.04 -5.58
CA LEU A 158 -9.58 -11.21 -6.44
C LEU A 158 -10.71 -11.36 -7.48
N ARG A 159 -10.42 -12.06 -8.57
CA ARG A 159 -11.43 -12.43 -9.59
C ARG A 159 -12.62 -13.20 -9.01
N SER A 160 -12.40 -13.94 -7.92
CA SER A 160 -13.48 -14.61 -7.16
C SER A 160 -14.44 -13.64 -6.46
N GLY A 161 -14.08 -12.36 -6.33
CA GLY A 161 -14.81 -11.35 -5.55
C GLY A 161 -14.26 -11.14 -4.13
N ARG A 162 -13.42 -12.03 -3.62
CA ARG A 162 -12.79 -11.86 -2.30
C ARG A 162 -11.97 -10.59 -2.24
N LEU A 163 -12.12 -9.84 -1.14
CA LEU A 163 -11.29 -8.70 -0.81
C LEU A 163 -10.16 -9.17 0.13
N LEU A 164 -8.93 -8.78 -0.15
CA LEU A 164 -7.75 -9.07 0.66
C LEU A 164 -7.04 -7.79 1.05
N ILE A 165 -6.62 -7.70 2.32
CA ILE A 165 -5.74 -6.64 2.82
C ILE A 165 -4.49 -7.30 3.40
N PRO A 166 -3.29 -7.02 2.86
CA PRO A 166 -2.05 -7.37 3.50
C PRO A 166 -1.91 -6.63 4.83
N CYS A 167 -1.37 -7.29 5.83
CA CYS A 167 -1.16 -6.76 7.18
C CYS A 167 0.13 -7.33 7.77
N ASP A 168 0.60 -6.75 8.87
CA ASP A 168 1.66 -7.33 9.68
C ASP A 168 1.33 -7.28 11.17
N HIS A 169 1.98 -8.14 11.94
CA HIS A 169 1.85 -8.17 13.38
C HIS A 169 3.13 -8.65 14.07
N ARG A 170 3.22 -8.31 15.36
CA ARG A 170 4.18 -8.90 16.27
C ARG A 170 3.46 -9.80 17.26
N THR A 171 3.95 -11.02 17.44
CA THR A 171 3.43 -11.92 18.49
C THR A 171 4.15 -11.69 19.80
N ARG A 172 3.37 -11.63 20.87
CA ARG A 172 3.89 -11.66 22.24
C ARG A 172 3.79 -13.09 22.76
N ARG A 173 4.92 -13.75 22.93
CA ARG A 173 4.98 -15.05 23.60
C ARG A 173 5.55 -14.81 25.00
N GLY A 174 4.81 -15.13 26.05
CA GLY A 174 5.18 -14.91 27.45
C GLY A 174 6.63 -15.29 27.76
N GLY A 175 7.50 -14.28 27.92
CA GLY A 175 8.92 -14.43 28.18
C GLY A 175 9.82 -14.80 26.99
N ALA A 176 9.28 -15.11 25.80
CA ALA A 176 10.05 -15.38 24.60
C ALA A 176 10.29 -14.11 23.77
N ALA A 177 11.28 -14.14 22.87
CA ALA A 177 11.50 -13.06 21.92
C ALA A 177 10.26 -12.84 21.02
N GLU A 178 9.91 -11.57 20.78
CA GLU A 178 8.87 -11.22 19.83
C GLU A 178 9.20 -11.74 18.42
N THR A 179 8.20 -12.27 17.76
CA THR A 179 8.29 -12.65 16.34
C THR A 179 7.43 -11.72 15.48
N LEU A 180 7.85 -11.53 14.25
CA LEU A 180 7.18 -10.66 13.26
C LEU A 180 6.74 -11.50 12.08
N TYR A 181 5.50 -11.29 11.65
CA TYR A 181 4.95 -11.96 10.48
C TYR A 181 4.04 -11.03 9.70
N ALA A 182 4.10 -11.14 8.38
CA ALA A 182 3.07 -10.62 7.49
C ALA A 182 1.92 -11.63 7.41
N HIS A 183 0.68 -11.13 7.24
CA HIS A 183 -0.51 -11.95 7.09
C HIS A 183 -1.55 -11.24 6.23
N MET A 184 -2.62 -11.93 5.86
CA MET A 184 -3.79 -11.36 5.20
C MET A 184 -4.95 -11.21 6.17
N ILE A 185 -5.81 -10.22 5.92
CA ILE A 185 -7.22 -10.27 6.31
C ILE A 185 -8.07 -10.28 5.05
N TYR A 186 -9.26 -10.87 5.12
CA TYR A 186 -10.11 -11.03 3.96
C TYR A 186 -11.60 -10.85 4.29
N SER A 187 -12.37 -10.56 3.24
CA SER A 187 -13.83 -10.55 3.23
C SER A 187 -14.34 -11.31 2.00
N ASP A 188 -15.33 -12.20 2.21
CA ASP A 188 -16.04 -12.94 1.16
C ASP A 188 -17.47 -12.44 0.94
N ASP A 189 -17.88 -11.39 1.65
CA ASP A 189 -19.22 -10.84 1.71
C ASP A 189 -19.26 -9.34 1.40
N HIS A 190 -18.46 -8.93 0.40
CA HIS A 190 -18.39 -7.54 -0.07
C HIS A 190 -17.95 -6.53 0.99
N GLY A 191 -17.16 -6.98 2.00
CA GLY A 191 -16.62 -6.14 3.07
C GLY A 191 -17.51 -6.07 4.33
N ALA A 192 -18.65 -6.77 4.36
CA ALA A 192 -19.53 -6.76 5.53
C ALA A 192 -18.90 -7.41 6.76
N THR A 193 -18.09 -8.48 6.57
CA THR A 193 -17.29 -9.09 7.64
C THR A 193 -15.85 -9.31 7.20
N TRP A 194 -14.94 -9.19 8.16
CA TRP A 194 -13.50 -9.37 7.94
C TRP A 194 -12.94 -10.43 8.88
N ARG A 195 -12.01 -11.24 8.36
CA ARG A 195 -11.41 -12.38 9.07
C ARG A 195 -9.92 -12.44 8.81
N ILE A 196 -9.18 -13.08 9.71
CA ILE A 196 -7.76 -13.39 9.51
C ILE A 196 -7.63 -14.45 8.41
N GLY A 197 -6.79 -14.17 7.42
CA GLY A 197 -6.43 -15.06 6.33
C GLY A 197 -5.07 -15.73 6.53
N GLY A 198 -4.36 -15.99 5.43
CA GLY A 198 -3.08 -16.69 5.43
C GLY A 198 -1.95 -15.89 6.09
N LEU A 199 -1.12 -16.60 6.82
CA LEU A 199 0.14 -16.11 7.36
C LEU A 199 1.26 -16.39 6.35
N LEU A 200 2.14 -15.42 6.10
CA LEU A 200 3.42 -15.66 5.45
C LEU A 200 4.37 -16.29 6.48
N ASP A 201 4.58 -17.59 6.37
CA ASP A 201 5.52 -18.31 7.26
C ASP A 201 6.97 -17.96 6.88
N LEU A 202 7.36 -16.75 7.25
CA LEU A 202 8.68 -16.17 7.04
C LEU A 202 8.95 -15.13 8.14
N GLU A 203 9.65 -15.53 9.20
CA GLU A 203 9.93 -14.67 10.35
C GLU A 203 10.74 -13.44 9.92
N GLY A 204 10.27 -12.26 10.34
CA GLY A 204 10.79 -10.96 9.94
C GLY A 204 9.95 -10.28 8.86
N GLY A 205 8.96 -10.98 8.28
CA GLY A 205 7.99 -10.38 7.37
C GLY A 205 7.18 -9.27 8.06
N ASN A 206 7.02 -8.14 7.37
CA ASN A 206 6.39 -6.92 7.90
C ASN A 206 5.47 -6.30 6.82
N GLU A 207 5.46 -4.98 6.65
CA GLU A 207 4.67 -4.26 5.65
C GLU A 207 4.69 -4.94 4.29
N SER A 208 3.54 -5.15 3.69
CA SER A 208 3.41 -6.07 2.57
C SER A 208 2.36 -5.64 1.56
N ILE A 209 2.48 -6.20 0.38
CA ILE A 209 1.56 -6.01 -0.74
C ILE A 209 1.20 -7.36 -1.35
N ALA A 210 0.03 -7.47 -1.95
CA ALA A 210 -0.42 -8.67 -2.66
C ALA A 210 -0.95 -8.35 -4.05
N VAL A 211 -0.80 -9.31 -4.96
CA VAL A 211 -1.31 -9.23 -6.33
C VAL A 211 -1.87 -10.59 -6.73
N GLU A 212 -3.05 -10.63 -7.36
CA GLU A 212 -3.54 -11.84 -8.02
C GLU A 212 -2.85 -12.01 -9.36
N THR A 213 -2.12 -13.11 -9.53
CA THR A 213 -1.38 -13.43 -10.76
C THR A 213 -2.32 -13.92 -11.88
N ALA A 214 -1.83 -14.00 -13.10
CA ALA A 214 -2.61 -14.46 -14.26
C ALA A 214 -3.17 -15.86 -14.10
N ASP A 215 -2.42 -16.76 -13.44
CA ASP A 215 -2.82 -18.14 -13.15
C ASP A 215 -3.73 -18.28 -11.91
N GLY A 216 -4.11 -17.15 -11.27
CA GLY A 216 -5.02 -17.13 -10.12
C GLY A 216 -4.36 -17.32 -8.76
N ALA A 217 -3.05 -17.47 -8.70
CA ALA A 217 -2.35 -17.45 -7.43
C ALA A 217 -2.33 -16.03 -6.84
N VAL A 218 -2.21 -15.92 -5.51
CA VAL A 218 -1.98 -14.65 -4.82
C VAL A 218 -0.51 -14.54 -4.48
N TYR A 219 0.21 -13.68 -5.21
CA TYR A 219 1.58 -13.32 -4.89
C TYR A 219 1.59 -12.41 -3.67
N PHE A 220 2.39 -12.75 -2.66
CA PHE A 220 2.57 -12.00 -1.43
C PHE A 220 4.02 -11.54 -1.32
N ASN A 221 4.25 -10.25 -1.13
CA ASN A 221 5.56 -9.64 -1.05
C ASN A 221 5.66 -8.77 0.21
N ALA A 222 6.60 -9.09 1.10
CA ALA A 222 6.75 -8.46 2.41
C ALA A 222 8.14 -7.82 2.60
N ARG A 223 8.16 -6.70 3.31
CA ARG A 223 9.37 -6.05 3.80
C ARG A 223 10.09 -6.93 4.81
N ASP A 224 11.42 -6.92 4.79
CA ASP A 224 12.25 -7.58 5.81
C ASP A 224 12.59 -6.63 6.97
N GLN A 225 11.88 -6.78 8.06
CA GLN A 225 12.14 -5.98 9.29
C GLN A 225 13.48 -6.36 9.96
N ARG A 226 14.05 -7.54 9.66
CA ARG A 226 15.36 -7.98 10.16
C ARG A 226 16.52 -7.43 9.35
N LYS A 227 16.25 -6.65 8.29
CA LYS A 227 17.24 -5.94 7.44
C LYS A 227 18.25 -6.88 6.79
N ARG A 228 17.79 -8.03 6.26
CA ARG A 228 18.63 -8.92 5.44
C ARG A 228 18.90 -8.33 4.06
N GLY A 229 18.13 -7.29 3.68
CA GLY A 229 18.30 -6.56 2.43
C GLY A 229 17.49 -7.10 1.25
N HIS A 230 16.53 -8.02 1.46
CA HIS A 230 15.73 -8.63 0.42
C HIS A 230 14.27 -8.77 0.79
N ARG A 231 13.38 -8.77 -0.20
CA ARG A 231 11.93 -8.95 0.02
C ARG A 231 11.58 -10.40 0.32
N GLY A 232 10.66 -10.61 1.27
CA GLY A 232 10.07 -11.92 1.53
C GLY A 232 8.90 -12.20 0.59
N VAL A 233 8.83 -13.41 -0.01
CA VAL A 233 7.78 -13.74 -0.99
C VAL A 233 7.20 -15.13 -0.78
N SER A 234 5.91 -15.29 -1.12
CA SER A 234 5.21 -16.57 -1.21
C SER A 234 4.00 -16.46 -2.16
N TRP A 235 3.42 -17.59 -2.55
CA TRP A 235 2.26 -17.68 -3.45
C TRP A 235 1.19 -18.57 -2.86
N SER A 236 -0.01 -18.02 -2.67
CA SER A 236 -1.20 -18.79 -2.26
C SER A 236 -1.97 -19.28 -3.48
N THR A 237 -2.46 -20.51 -3.44
CA THR A 237 -3.33 -21.09 -4.49
C THR A 237 -4.78 -21.24 -4.05
N ASP A 238 -5.12 -20.77 -2.86
CA ASP A 238 -6.48 -20.84 -2.26
C ASP A 238 -7.09 -19.46 -1.99
N GLY A 239 -6.59 -18.45 -2.73
CA GLY A 239 -7.09 -17.08 -2.62
C GLY A 239 -6.65 -16.38 -1.33
N GLY A 240 -5.42 -16.62 -0.86
CA GLY A 240 -4.83 -15.93 0.28
C GLY A 240 -5.21 -16.49 1.64
N LEU A 241 -5.84 -17.68 1.71
CA LEU A 241 -6.19 -18.31 2.99
C LEU A 241 -5.03 -19.05 3.63
N THR A 242 -4.13 -19.61 2.82
CA THR A 242 -2.87 -20.21 3.27
C THR A 242 -1.73 -19.84 2.33
N PHE A 243 -0.51 -19.85 2.85
CA PHE A 243 0.72 -19.64 2.08
C PHE A 243 1.72 -20.76 2.41
N PRO A 244 2.38 -21.34 1.41
CA PRO A 244 3.55 -22.18 1.64
C PRO A 244 4.64 -21.39 2.38
N PRO A 245 5.65 -22.06 2.99
CA PRO A 245 6.80 -21.38 3.58
C PRO A 245 7.39 -20.35 2.62
N GLY A 246 7.56 -19.12 3.10
CA GLY A 246 8.11 -18.03 2.31
C GLY A 246 9.62 -18.15 2.08
N ARG A 247 10.15 -17.38 1.14
CA ARG A 247 11.58 -17.24 0.89
C ARG A 247 11.96 -15.77 0.74
N TRP A 248 13.23 -15.47 1.00
CA TRP A 248 13.81 -14.16 0.65
C TRP A 248 14.18 -14.16 -0.81
N ASP A 249 13.77 -13.12 -1.55
CA ASP A 249 14.03 -12.99 -3.00
C ASP A 249 15.25 -12.08 -3.23
N GLU A 250 16.39 -12.68 -3.55
CA GLU A 250 17.66 -11.99 -3.74
C GLU A 250 17.64 -10.99 -4.92
N ALA A 251 16.72 -11.15 -5.87
CA ALA A 251 16.54 -10.19 -6.97
C ALA A 251 15.89 -8.88 -6.51
N LEU A 252 15.20 -8.88 -5.38
CA LEU A 252 14.47 -7.74 -4.84
C LEU A 252 15.20 -7.12 -3.64
N VAL A 253 16.28 -6.40 -3.91
CA VAL A 253 17.02 -5.64 -2.90
C VAL A 253 16.12 -4.55 -2.28
N GLU A 254 16.21 -4.37 -0.94
CA GLU A 254 15.42 -3.38 -0.21
C GLU A 254 16.12 -2.87 1.06
N PRO A 255 15.88 -1.61 1.49
CA PRO A 255 16.48 -1.00 2.70
C PRO A 255 15.59 -1.14 3.95
N ALA A 256 14.87 -2.22 4.15
CA ALA A 256 13.79 -2.33 5.12
C ALA A 256 12.76 -1.20 4.94
N CYS A 257 12.13 -1.16 3.76
CA CYS A 257 11.13 -0.18 3.36
C CYS A 257 9.91 -0.88 2.74
N GLN A 258 8.74 -0.28 2.87
CA GLN A 258 7.54 -0.72 2.16
C GLN A 258 7.80 -0.67 0.64
N GLY A 259 7.12 -1.51 -0.13
CA GLY A 259 7.08 -1.51 -1.58
C GLY A 259 5.69 -1.89 -2.08
N SER A 260 5.35 -1.50 -3.28
CA SER A 260 4.05 -1.73 -3.89
C SER A 260 4.13 -2.57 -5.15
N ALA A 261 3.05 -3.29 -5.45
CA ALA A 261 2.91 -4.09 -6.66
C ALA A 261 1.50 -4.00 -7.23
N VAL A 262 1.39 -4.04 -8.54
CA VAL A 262 0.10 -4.11 -9.26
C VAL A 262 0.17 -5.12 -10.39
N ASP A 263 -0.99 -5.71 -10.71
CA ASP A 263 -1.16 -6.49 -11.93
C ASP A 263 -1.31 -5.56 -13.13
N LEU A 264 -0.54 -5.81 -14.18
CA LEU A 264 -0.70 -5.16 -15.47
C LEU A 264 -1.60 -6.05 -16.34
N PRO A 265 -2.71 -5.50 -16.87
CA PRO A 265 -3.65 -6.29 -17.67
C PRO A 265 -2.99 -6.85 -18.94
N PRO A 266 -3.53 -7.94 -19.52
CA PRO A 266 -3.08 -8.46 -20.82
C PRO A 266 -3.03 -7.36 -21.89
N GLY A 267 -1.99 -7.35 -22.71
CA GLY A 267 -1.70 -6.31 -23.69
C GLY A 267 -0.94 -5.10 -23.12
N SER A 268 -0.71 -5.05 -21.82
CA SER A 268 0.07 -3.98 -21.18
C SER A 268 1.57 -4.31 -21.05
N ALA A 269 1.94 -5.58 -21.19
CA ALA A 269 3.34 -6.01 -21.29
C ALA A 269 3.81 -5.98 -22.77
N PRO A 270 5.11 -5.80 -23.04
CA PRO A 270 5.66 -5.72 -24.40
C PRO A 270 5.37 -6.93 -25.28
N ASP A 271 5.24 -8.11 -24.67
CA ASP A 271 4.92 -9.39 -25.32
C ASP A 271 3.41 -9.65 -25.46
N GLY A 272 2.57 -8.69 -25.05
CA GLY A 272 1.11 -8.83 -25.03
C GLY A 272 0.58 -9.68 -23.86
N GLY A 273 1.44 -10.21 -22.98
CA GLY A 273 1.06 -10.94 -21.78
C GLY A 273 0.63 -10.04 -20.64
N SER A 274 0.25 -10.66 -19.50
CA SER A 274 0.11 -9.99 -18.22
C SER A 274 1.43 -10.01 -17.46
N ALA A 275 1.66 -9.01 -16.62
CA ALA A 275 2.86 -8.92 -15.81
C ALA A 275 2.53 -8.30 -14.44
N ILE A 276 3.34 -8.61 -13.43
CA ILE A 276 3.35 -7.84 -12.18
C ILE A 276 4.35 -6.69 -12.35
N LEU A 277 3.94 -5.49 -11.97
CA LEU A 277 4.85 -4.37 -11.77
C LEU A 277 5.09 -4.19 -10.28
N PHE A 278 6.35 -4.14 -9.87
CA PHE A 278 6.77 -3.91 -8.49
C PHE A 278 7.61 -2.64 -8.40
N CYS A 279 7.41 -1.85 -7.34
CA CYS A 279 8.13 -0.62 -7.05
C CYS A 279 8.63 -0.60 -5.62
N ASN A 280 9.93 -0.31 -5.44
CA ASN A 280 10.53 -0.11 -4.13
C ASN A 280 11.84 0.70 -4.24
N PRO A 281 12.35 1.29 -3.14
CA PRO A 281 13.75 1.69 -3.06
C PRO A 281 14.64 0.46 -3.25
N ALA A 282 15.47 0.44 -4.29
CA ALA A 282 16.22 -0.73 -4.71
C ALA A 282 17.71 -0.61 -4.36
N SER A 283 18.01 -0.19 -3.15
CA SER A 283 19.36 0.01 -2.62
C SER A 283 19.42 -0.39 -1.14
N ALA A 284 20.55 -0.18 -0.49
CA ALA A 284 20.69 -0.39 0.96
C ALA A 284 20.11 0.78 1.79
N THR A 285 19.73 1.88 1.13
CA THR A 285 19.18 3.09 1.74
C THR A 285 17.85 3.47 1.09
N ARG A 286 17.10 4.41 1.68
CA ARG A 286 15.82 4.87 1.13
C ARG A 286 16.04 5.88 0.00
N ASP A 287 16.48 5.35 -1.14
CA ASP A 287 16.74 6.04 -2.41
C ASP A 287 16.57 5.08 -3.59
N THR A 288 16.81 5.54 -4.79
CA THR A 288 16.83 4.71 -6.02
C THR A 288 15.52 3.94 -6.20
N LEU A 289 14.38 4.68 -6.12
CA LEU A 289 13.06 4.09 -6.34
C LEU A 289 12.97 3.51 -7.74
N THR A 290 12.76 2.20 -7.83
CA THR A 290 12.88 1.43 -9.07
C THR A 290 11.61 0.65 -9.36
N LEU A 291 11.16 0.71 -10.62
CA LEU A 291 10.08 -0.10 -11.17
C LEU A 291 10.65 -1.33 -11.87
N ARG A 292 10.13 -2.52 -11.55
CA ARG A 292 10.51 -3.81 -12.16
C ARG A 292 9.29 -4.57 -12.62
N ARG A 293 9.39 -5.26 -13.75
CA ARG A 293 8.35 -6.16 -14.25
C ARG A 293 8.71 -7.62 -13.97
N SER A 294 7.70 -8.42 -13.67
CA SER A 294 7.77 -9.86 -13.64
C SER A 294 6.76 -10.43 -14.66
N PRO A 295 7.21 -11.17 -15.67
CA PRO A 295 6.31 -11.77 -16.66
C PRO A 295 5.70 -13.09 -16.18
N ASP A 296 6.14 -13.62 -15.05
CA ASP A 296 5.85 -14.98 -14.57
C ASP A 296 5.26 -14.99 -13.15
N GLY A 297 4.50 -13.95 -12.79
CA GLY A 297 3.79 -13.88 -11.52
C GLY A 297 4.69 -13.67 -10.30
N GLY A 298 5.79 -12.92 -10.43
CA GLY A 298 6.70 -12.58 -9.34
C GLY A 298 7.83 -13.59 -9.12
N ARG A 299 8.04 -14.54 -10.05
CA ARG A 299 9.10 -15.56 -9.93
C ARG A 299 10.45 -15.07 -10.43
N THR A 300 10.44 -14.27 -11.50
CA THR A 300 11.64 -13.57 -12.03
C THR A 300 11.34 -12.10 -12.30
N TRP A 301 12.37 -11.27 -12.31
CA TRP A 301 12.25 -9.82 -12.42
C TRP A 301 13.19 -9.24 -13.48
N THR A 302 12.73 -8.25 -14.22
CA THR A 302 13.60 -7.43 -15.07
C THR A 302 14.59 -6.63 -14.21
N PRO A 303 15.70 -6.13 -14.79
CA PRO A 303 16.62 -5.24 -14.07
C PRO A 303 15.92 -4.00 -13.49
N GLY A 304 14.83 -3.56 -14.13
CA GLY A 304 14.04 -2.42 -13.73
C GLY A 304 14.56 -1.08 -14.25
N ARG A 305 13.74 -0.04 -14.04
CA ARG A 305 14.07 1.34 -14.38
C ARG A 305 13.92 2.23 -13.16
N VAL A 306 14.92 3.07 -12.92
CA VAL A 306 14.93 4.03 -11.82
C VAL A 306 13.94 5.16 -12.12
N LEU A 307 12.92 5.28 -11.28
CA LEU A 307 11.95 6.37 -11.33
C LEU A 307 12.48 7.61 -10.60
N GLU A 308 13.14 7.43 -9.45
CA GLU A 308 13.74 8.49 -8.66
C GLU A 308 15.10 8.03 -8.13
N SER A 309 16.16 8.76 -8.46
CA SER A 309 17.53 8.40 -8.04
C SER A 309 17.92 8.97 -6.68
N GLY A 310 17.24 10.02 -6.24
CA GLY A 310 17.45 10.67 -4.94
C GLY A 310 16.70 9.99 -3.80
N PRO A 311 16.63 10.66 -2.62
CA PRO A 311 15.90 10.16 -1.47
C PRO A 311 14.45 9.83 -1.82
N ALA A 312 14.05 8.57 -1.63
CA ALA A 312 12.69 8.08 -1.85
C ALA A 312 12.40 6.92 -0.90
N ALA A 313 11.12 6.76 -0.50
CA ALA A 313 10.76 5.74 0.48
C ALA A 313 9.45 5.02 0.09
N TYR A 314 8.42 5.11 0.93
CA TYR A 314 7.15 4.44 0.71
C TYR A 314 6.50 4.88 -0.59
N ASN A 315 5.84 3.96 -1.25
CA ASN A 315 5.18 4.20 -2.53
C ASN A 315 3.95 3.33 -2.70
N ASP A 316 3.01 3.77 -3.54
CA ASP A 316 1.92 2.92 -3.97
C ASP A 316 1.60 3.11 -5.45
N LEU A 317 1.15 2.04 -6.09
CA LEU A 317 0.93 1.94 -7.52
C LEU A 317 -0.56 1.80 -7.86
N CYS A 318 -0.96 2.37 -8.99
CA CYS A 318 -2.30 2.20 -9.55
C CYS A 318 -2.24 2.21 -11.09
N VAL A 319 -2.93 1.29 -11.74
CA VAL A 319 -3.03 1.26 -13.21
C VAL A 319 -4.21 2.09 -13.67
N VAL A 320 -3.98 2.98 -14.65
CA VAL A 320 -5.03 3.76 -15.31
C VAL A 320 -5.06 3.43 -16.79
N PRO A 321 -6.23 3.05 -17.36
CA PRO A 321 -6.36 2.73 -18.78
C PRO A 321 -6.20 3.97 -19.67
N ALA A 322 -6.04 3.75 -20.98
CA ALA A 322 -5.88 4.82 -21.96
C ALA A 322 -7.09 5.77 -22.07
N ALA A 323 -8.27 5.29 -21.74
CA ALA A 323 -9.55 5.95 -22.02
C ALA A 323 -10.07 6.87 -20.90
N ASP A 324 -9.39 6.99 -19.76
CA ASP A 324 -9.90 7.70 -18.58
C ASP A 324 -9.76 9.23 -18.61
N ALA A 325 -9.68 9.84 -19.79
CA ALA A 325 -9.69 11.30 -19.89
C ALA A 325 -10.65 11.80 -20.97
N PRO A 326 -11.76 12.47 -20.63
CA PRO A 326 -12.54 13.23 -21.59
C PRO A 326 -11.64 14.28 -22.26
N GLY A 327 -11.44 14.16 -23.58
CA GLY A 327 -10.60 15.09 -24.35
C GLY A 327 -9.10 14.76 -24.39
N ALA A 328 -8.65 13.62 -23.87
CA ALA A 328 -7.26 13.20 -24.00
C ALA A 328 -6.98 12.69 -25.42
N SER A 329 -6.29 13.50 -26.19
CA SER A 329 -5.58 13.04 -27.38
C SER A 329 -4.53 12.00 -26.98
N SER A 330 -4.76 10.73 -27.34
CA SER A 330 -3.75 9.67 -27.53
C SER A 330 -2.77 9.32 -26.39
N GLY A 331 -3.14 9.40 -25.12
CA GLY A 331 -2.33 8.81 -24.06
C GLY A 331 -2.65 7.32 -23.88
N GLY A 332 -1.67 6.43 -24.11
CA GLY A 332 -1.77 5.00 -23.78
C GLY A 332 -2.02 4.75 -22.28
N PRO A 333 -2.22 3.48 -21.88
CA PRO A 333 -2.34 3.13 -20.47
C PRO A 333 -1.08 3.55 -19.69
N ALA A 334 -1.25 3.93 -18.45
CA ALA A 334 -0.16 4.40 -17.59
C ALA A 334 -0.26 3.77 -16.20
N VAL A 335 0.86 3.73 -15.51
CA VAL A 335 0.93 3.47 -14.08
C VAL A 335 1.11 4.79 -13.35
N LEU A 336 0.30 5.01 -12.34
CA LEU A 336 0.49 6.06 -11.36
C LEU A 336 1.33 5.50 -10.20
N CYS A 337 2.33 6.24 -9.76
CA CYS A 337 3.13 5.93 -8.59
C CYS A 337 3.07 7.14 -7.65
N LEU A 338 2.44 6.99 -6.49
CA LEU A 338 2.47 7.98 -5.42
C LEU A 338 3.57 7.59 -4.45
N PHE A 339 4.55 8.47 -4.22
CA PHE A 339 5.72 8.11 -3.43
C PHE A 339 6.28 9.25 -2.60
N GLU A 340 6.89 8.88 -1.48
CA GLU A 340 7.65 9.77 -0.61
C GLU A 340 8.97 10.13 -1.28
N ARG A 341 9.29 11.43 -1.38
CA ARG A 341 10.59 11.91 -1.91
C ARG A 341 10.99 13.28 -1.37
N GLY A 342 12.24 13.64 -1.62
CA GLY A 342 12.77 14.98 -1.36
C GLY A 342 14.19 15.14 -1.87
N ASP A 343 14.77 16.29 -1.59
CA ASP A 343 16.11 16.63 -2.02
C ASP A 343 17.16 16.22 -0.96
N ALA A 344 16.84 16.40 0.33
CA ALA A 344 17.68 16.01 1.46
C ALA A 344 17.10 14.81 2.25
N SER A 345 15.79 14.62 2.22
CA SER A 345 15.10 13.54 2.94
C SER A 345 13.91 13.02 2.13
N PRO A 346 13.60 11.71 2.18
CA PRO A 346 12.44 11.17 1.47
C PRO A 346 11.10 11.65 2.02
N TYR A 347 11.08 12.44 3.09
CA TYR A 347 9.85 12.86 3.78
C TYR A 347 9.47 14.33 3.55
N GLU A 348 9.98 14.94 2.49
CA GLU A 348 9.70 16.34 2.19
C GLU A 348 8.38 16.52 1.43
N ARG A 349 7.98 15.52 0.65
CA ARG A 349 6.76 15.57 -0.16
C ARG A 349 6.25 14.20 -0.58
N LEU A 350 4.96 14.15 -0.92
CA LEU A 350 4.35 13.04 -1.64
C LEU A 350 4.13 13.47 -3.09
N THR A 351 4.86 12.83 -3.99
CA THR A 351 4.82 13.10 -5.43
C THR A 351 4.09 11.97 -6.16
N LEU A 352 3.18 12.35 -7.05
CA LEU A 352 2.60 11.44 -8.02
C LEU A 352 3.45 11.47 -9.29
N ALA A 353 3.91 10.31 -9.74
CA ALA A 353 4.45 10.13 -11.08
C ALA A 353 3.42 9.42 -11.97
N ARG A 354 3.18 9.93 -13.16
CA ARG A 354 2.45 9.25 -14.22
C ARG A 354 3.45 8.64 -15.20
N VAL A 355 3.54 7.33 -15.19
CA VAL A 355 4.52 6.55 -15.95
C VAL A 355 3.80 5.87 -17.13
N PRO A 356 4.00 6.31 -18.37
CA PRO A 356 3.49 5.57 -19.54
C PRO A 356 4.07 4.16 -19.57
N LEU A 357 3.26 3.14 -19.90
CA LEU A 357 3.76 1.75 -19.93
C LEU A 357 4.94 1.60 -20.89
N ALA A 358 4.95 2.31 -22.02
CA ALA A 358 6.09 2.34 -22.94
C ALA A 358 7.38 2.92 -22.34
N TRP A 359 7.32 3.59 -21.19
CA TRP A 359 8.53 4.02 -20.46
C TRP A 359 9.20 2.85 -19.74
N LEU A 360 8.48 1.77 -19.47
CA LEU A 360 9.02 0.58 -18.78
C LEU A 360 9.82 -0.33 -19.73
N ASP A 361 9.74 -0.12 -21.04
CA ASP A 361 10.51 -0.83 -22.07
C ASP A 361 11.90 -0.18 -22.24
#